data_3f559cd393d28fc4453bc97f1bcb4475
#
_entry.id   3f559cd393d28fc4453bc97f1bcb4475
#
_cell.length_a   1.000
_cell.length_b   1.000
_cell.length_c   1.000
_cell.angle_alpha   90.00
_cell.angle_beta   90.00
_cell.angle_gamma   90.00
#
_symmetry.space_group_name_H-M   'P 1'
#
loop_
_entity.id
_entity.type
_entity.pdbx_description
1 polymer ?
#
loop_
_entity_poly.entity_id
_entity_poly.type
_entity_poly.pdbx_seq_one_letter_code
_entity_poly.pdbx_strand_id
1 'polypeptide(L)'
;MDLSRWIILSFKNNLIRNCIQPALQIFLSIQLLAIASYAQEQQFASLGDFKLGSGQVIRDCRVGYRTFGQLNHDKSNAVVFPTWASGTTEQLKSNIGAGKLIDSEKYFVVAIDALANGVSSSPSNSRLQPRMSFPQFNLRDDVETQHELLTKILKLNHVKAVVGISMGGMQAFQWMVAYPDFMDKAIPIVGSPRLDTYDLLLWQAQVDAIMNDRDWNNGNYKQNPSRVVQFEFGELLLTTPDHYNREVTREQLFDRLRKELSNAGFDANDKIRQAQAMMALDVSQPFNGSMERAARAVKAAVFIVVAQRDHVVTPAPALEFARLIHARTLVLEGDCGHLAPSCEWQKMNPAVADFLN
;
A
#
# COMPACT_ATOMS: atom_id res chain seq x y z
N MET A 1 31.81 -28.73 -65.89
CA MET A 1 31.04 -27.80 -65.06
C MET A 1 30.42 -28.64 -63.94
N ASP A 2 30.91 -28.45 -62.77
CA ASP A 2 30.72 -29.36 -61.63
C ASP A 2 29.42 -28.99 -60.82
N LEU A 3 28.38 -29.79 -60.94
CA LEU A 3 27.13 -29.63 -60.22
C LEU A 3 27.24 -29.90 -58.72
N SER A 4 28.35 -30.41 -58.23
CA SER A 4 28.54 -30.79 -56.84
C SER A 4 28.77 -29.57 -55.89
N ARG A 5 29.21 -28.42 -56.39
CA ARG A 5 29.44 -27.21 -55.58
C ARG A 5 28.19 -26.43 -55.20
N TRP A 6 27.10 -26.54 -55.94
CA TRP A 6 25.85 -25.81 -55.66
C TRP A 6 24.98 -26.46 -54.54
N ILE A 7 25.05 -27.77 -54.40
CA ILE A 7 24.26 -28.50 -53.40
C ILE A 7 24.81 -28.25 -51.98
N ILE A 8 26.14 -28.13 -51.81
CA ILE A 8 26.79 -27.93 -50.52
C ILE A 8 26.54 -26.51 -49.94
N LEU A 9 26.43 -25.50 -50.79
CA LEU A 9 26.13 -24.11 -50.37
C LEU A 9 24.68 -23.90 -49.96
N SER A 10 23.73 -24.63 -50.62
CA SER A 10 22.31 -24.55 -50.28
C SER A 10 22.00 -25.24 -48.94
N PHE A 11 22.65 -26.35 -48.63
CA PHE A 11 22.48 -27.06 -47.34
C PHE A 11 23.07 -26.32 -46.14
N LYS A 12 24.24 -25.64 -46.32
CA LYS A 12 24.82 -24.84 -45.20
C LYS A 12 23.97 -23.64 -44.82
N ASN A 13 23.38 -22.96 -45.80
CA ASN A 13 22.53 -21.78 -45.50
C ASN A 13 21.20 -22.15 -44.83
N ASN A 14 20.61 -23.30 -45.14
CA ASN A 14 19.37 -23.74 -44.48
C ASN A 14 19.61 -24.29 -43.06
N LEU A 15 20.73 -24.93 -42.78
CA LEU A 15 21.08 -25.39 -41.43
C LEU A 15 21.35 -24.20 -40.48
N ILE A 16 22.04 -23.16 -40.96
CA ILE A 16 22.32 -21.97 -40.15
C ILE A 16 21.06 -21.17 -39.88
N ARG A 17 20.14 -21.03 -40.84
CA ARG A 17 18.85 -20.34 -40.65
C ARG A 17 17.92 -21.06 -39.66
N ASN A 18 17.84 -22.40 -39.74
CA ASN A 18 16.93 -23.19 -38.88
C ASN A 18 17.45 -23.38 -37.44
N CYS A 19 18.77 -23.20 -37.18
CA CYS A 19 19.31 -23.30 -35.83
C CYS A 19 19.42 -21.94 -35.11
N ILE A 20 19.61 -20.83 -35.85
CA ILE A 20 19.76 -19.51 -35.23
C ILE A 20 18.41 -18.88 -34.86
N GLN A 21 17.36 -19.06 -35.66
CA GLN A 21 16.04 -18.49 -35.34
C GLN A 21 15.41 -19.01 -34.04
N PRO A 22 15.36 -20.33 -33.77
CA PRO A 22 14.83 -20.80 -32.49
C PRO A 22 15.72 -20.43 -31.27
N ALA A 23 17.05 -20.41 -31.45
CA ALA A 23 17.95 -19.98 -30.38
C ALA A 23 17.79 -18.49 -30.02
N LEU A 24 17.57 -17.63 -31.02
CA LEU A 24 17.33 -16.20 -30.80
C LEU A 24 15.97 -15.94 -30.15
N GLN A 25 14.92 -16.70 -30.52
CA GLN A 25 13.60 -16.62 -29.91
C GLN A 25 13.60 -17.15 -28.46
N ILE A 26 14.33 -18.21 -28.16
CA ILE A 26 14.48 -18.75 -26.80
C ILE A 26 15.27 -17.74 -25.94
N PHE A 27 16.32 -17.11 -26.46
CA PHE A 27 17.10 -16.11 -25.72
C PHE A 27 16.29 -14.84 -25.43
N LEU A 28 15.47 -14.38 -26.40
CA LEU A 28 14.57 -13.24 -26.20
C LEU A 28 13.45 -13.56 -25.19
N SER A 29 12.92 -14.79 -25.23
CA SER A 29 11.90 -15.25 -24.28
C SER A 29 12.44 -15.38 -22.86
N ILE A 30 13.67 -15.85 -22.69
CA ILE A 30 14.35 -15.95 -21.39
C ILE A 30 14.64 -14.56 -20.81
N GLN A 31 15.05 -13.61 -21.65
CA GLN A 31 15.27 -12.22 -21.21
C GLN A 31 13.96 -11.53 -20.81
N LEU A 32 12.87 -11.72 -21.54
CA LEU A 32 11.55 -11.19 -21.20
C LEU A 32 11.00 -11.80 -19.89
N LEU A 33 11.19 -13.09 -19.66
CA LEU A 33 10.82 -13.76 -18.41
C LEU A 33 11.68 -13.28 -17.22
N ALA A 34 12.97 -13.05 -17.44
CA ALA A 34 13.86 -12.51 -16.41
C ALA A 34 13.49 -11.07 -16.01
N ILE A 35 13.13 -10.22 -16.97
CA ILE A 35 12.69 -8.84 -16.72
C ILE A 35 11.35 -8.84 -15.97
N ALA A 36 10.40 -9.68 -16.34
CA ALA A 36 9.12 -9.81 -15.66
C ALA A 36 9.27 -10.33 -14.21
N SER A 37 10.20 -11.26 -13.97
CA SER A 37 10.53 -11.77 -12.64
C SER A 37 11.17 -10.68 -11.77
N TYR A 38 12.10 -9.88 -12.31
CA TYR A 38 12.78 -8.81 -11.58
C TYR A 38 11.82 -7.69 -11.15
N ALA A 39 10.83 -7.35 -11.98
CA ALA A 39 9.83 -6.32 -11.69
C ALA A 39 8.92 -6.65 -10.47
N GLN A 40 8.80 -7.94 -10.09
CA GLN A 40 8.00 -8.37 -8.93
C GLN A 40 8.81 -8.52 -7.64
N GLU A 41 10.12 -8.36 -7.71
CA GLU A 41 10.99 -8.45 -6.53
C GLU A 41 10.97 -7.16 -5.71
N GLN A 42 11.33 -7.30 -4.43
CA GLN A 42 11.47 -6.15 -3.54
C GLN A 42 12.61 -5.26 -4.00
N GLN A 43 12.30 -3.99 -4.23
CA GLN A 43 13.24 -2.95 -4.60
C GLN A 43 13.31 -1.90 -3.49
N PHE A 44 14.39 -1.13 -3.46
CA PHE A 44 14.59 -0.06 -2.50
C PHE A 44 15.10 1.20 -3.22
N ALA A 45 14.46 2.33 -2.92
CA ALA A 45 14.92 3.65 -3.28
C ALA A 45 15.61 4.28 -2.06
N SER A 46 16.85 4.75 -2.22
CA SER A 46 17.53 5.56 -1.21
C SER A 46 17.17 7.03 -1.42
N LEU A 47 16.64 7.66 -0.39
CA LEU A 47 16.33 9.10 -0.38
C LEU A 47 17.38 9.91 0.40
N GLY A 48 18.40 9.25 0.99
CA GLY A 48 19.38 9.89 1.86
C GLY A 48 18.77 10.40 3.15
N ASP A 49 19.28 11.51 3.68
CA ASP A 49 18.74 12.17 4.86
C ASP A 49 17.45 12.91 4.49
N PHE A 50 16.31 12.34 4.88
CA PHE A 50 14.98 12.85 4.52
C PHE A 50 14.41 13.76 5.61
N LYS A 51 14.15 15.03 5.27
CA LYS A 51 13.60 16.03 6.21
C LYS A 51 12.08 15.92 6.28
N LEU A 52 11.56 15.70 7.48
CA LEU A 52 10.14 15.66 7.80
C LEU A 52 9.54 17.08 7.91
N GLY A 53 8.24 17.18 7.77
CA GLY A 53 7.50 18.43 7.99
C GLY A 53 7.67 19.02 9.39
N SER A 54 7.97 18.20 10.39
CA SER A 54 8.33 18.62 11.76
C SER A 54 9.71 19.28 11.87
N GLY A 55 10.54 19.19 10.83
CA GLY A 55 11.95 19.60 10.84
C GLY A 55 12.91 18.51 11.31
N GLN A 56 12.43 17.39 11.86
CA GLN A 56 13.25 16.22 12.16
C GLN A 56 13.73 15.56 10.86
N VAL A 57 14.71 14.67 10.95
CA VAL A 57 15.30 14.01 9.78
C VAL A 57 15.30 12.50 9.99
N ILE A 58 14.77 11.75 9.02
CA ILE A 58 15.04 10.31 8.92
C ILE A 58 16.39 10.15 8.22
N ARG A 59 17.37 9.64 8.95
CA ARG A 59 18.72 9.41 8.45
C ARG A 59 18.76 8.17 7.57
N ASP A 60 19.44 8.26 6.41
CA ASP A 60 19.57 7.18 5.44
C ASP A 60 18.18 6.57 5.10
N CYS A 61 17.22 7.46 4.78
CA CYS A 61 15.84 7.06 4.47
C CYS A 61 15.81 6.22 3.21
N ARG A 62 15.17 5.06 3.30
CA ARG A 62 14.90 4.19 2.14
C ARG A 62 13.43 3.84 2.08
N VAL A 63 12.91 3.73 0.87
CA VAL A 63 11.53 3.34 0.58
C VAL A 63 11.54 2.03 -0.19
N GLY A 64 10.87 1.02 0.35
CA GLY A 64 10.65 -0.25 -0.32
C GLY A 64 9.51 -0.13 -1.34
N TYR A 65 9.64 -0.79 -2.49
CA TYR A 65 8.59 -0.82 -3.50
C TYR A 65 8.70 -2.07 -4.37
N ARG A 66 7.62 -2.38 -5.09
CA ARG A 66 7.57 -3.39 -6.15
C ARG A 66 6.83 -2.80 -7.34
N THR A 67 7.16 -3.28 -8.53
CA THR A 67 6.44 -2.90 -9.75
C THR A 67 5.80 -4.11 -10.39
N PHE A 68 4.62 -3.93 -10.99
CA PHE A 68 3.89 -4.97 -11.69
C PHE A 68 3.36 -4.42 -13.01
N GLY A 69 3.25 -5.28 -14.01
CA GLY A 69 2.82 -4.87 -15.34
C GLY A 69 3.91 -4.13 -16.12
N GLN A 70 3.51 -3.50 -17.20
CA GLN A 70 4.42 -2.82 -18.11
C GLN A 70 4.06 -1.34 -18.25
N LEU A 71 5.04 -0.47 -18.02
CA LEU A 71 4.89 0.96 -18.25
C LEU A 71 4.84 1.23 -19.75
N ASN A 72 3.81 1.93 -20.22
CA ASN A 72 3.69 2.31 -21.61
C ASN A 72 4.69 3.45 -21.96
N HIS A 73 4.86 3.71 -23.26
CA HIS A 73 5.88 4.64 -23.76
C HIS A 73 5.65 6.09 -23.26
N ASP A 74 4.39 6.52 -23.18
CA ASP A 74 4.02 7.87 -22.72
C ASP A 74 3.81 7.96 -21.19
N LYS A 75 4.04 6.84 -20.49
CA LYS A 75 3.91 6.71 -19.02
C LYS A 75 2.52 7.03 -18.46
N SER A 76 1.47 6.95 -19.29
CA SER A 76 0.11 7.34 -18.92
C SER A 76 -0.65 6.26 -18.12
N ASN A 77 -0.11 5.03 -17.99
CA ASN A 77 -0.78 3.90 -17.33
C ASN A 77 -0.23 3.57 -15.93
N ALA A 78 0.54 4.46 -15.30
CA ALA A 78 1.09 4.21 -13.98
C ALA A 78 0.01 4.35 -12.88
N VAL A 79 -0.07 3.39 -11.96
CA VAL A 79 -0.96 3.40 -10.79
C VAL A 79 -0.13 3.21 -9.53
N VAL A 80 -0.30 4.09 -8.56
CA VAL A 80 0.35 4.03 -7.24
C VAL A 80 -0.54 3.27 -6.27
N PHE A 81 0.04 2.32 -5.54
CA PHE A 81 -0.68 1.50 -4.57
C PHE A 81 0.12 1.37 -3.26
N PRO A 82 -0.03 2.32 -2.32
CA PRO A 82 0.64 2.28 -1.02
C PRO A 82 0.00 1.25 -0.08
N THR A 83 0.81 0.72 0.83
CA THR A 83 0.39 -0.31 1.78
C THR A 83 -0.56 0.21 2.85
N TRP A 84 -1.40 -0.69 3.38
CA TRP A 84 -2.17 -0.49 4.62
C TRP A 84 -1.27 -0.57 5.85
N ALA A 85 -1.80 -0.26 7.03
CA ALA A 85 -1.09 -0.34 8.30
C ALA A 85 -0.55 -1.75 8.55
N SER A 86 0.71 -1.89 8.93
CA SER A 86 1.46 -3.14 9.09
C SER A 86 1.60 -3.99 7.81
N GLY A 87 1.02 -3.54 6.68
CA GLY A 87 1.07 -4.24 5.40
C GLY A 87 2.39 -4.05 4.67
N THR A 88 2.70 -5.00 3.80
CA THR A 88 3.87 -4.95 2.92
C THR A 88 3.45 -5.06 1.45
N THR A 89 4.32 -4.63 0.54
CA THR A 89 4.10 -4.77 -0.90
C THR A 89 3.98 -6.24 -1.33
N GLU A 90 4.55 -7.18 -0.58
CA GLU A 90 4.35 -8.62 -0.78
C GLU A 90 2.88 -9.02 -0.61
N GLN A 91 2.22 -8.48 0.42
CA GLN A 91 0.81 -8.76 0.70
C GLN A 91 -0.11 -8.08 -0.34
N LEU A 92 0.28 -6.91 -0.88
CA LEU A 92 -0.48 -6.24 -1.95
C LEU A 92 -0.58 -7.07 -3.24
N LYS A 93 0.31 -8.03 -3.48
CA LYS A 93 0.26 -8.92 -4.66
C LYS A 93 -1.09 -9.62 -4.83
N SER A 94 -1.77 -9.91 -3.74
CA SER A 94 -3.10 -10.54 -3.78
C SER A 94 -4.14 -9.69 -4.49
N ASN A 95 -3.96 -8.36 -4.53
CA ASN A 95 -4.85 -7.38 -5.13
C ASN A 95 -4.43 -6.92 -6.54
N ILE A 96 -3.31 -7.44 -7.07
CA ILE A 96 -2.73 -7.01 -8.35
C ILE A 96 -2.74 -8.18 -9.34
N GLY A 97 -3.26 -7.97 -10.55
CA GLY A 97 -3.33 -8.96 -11.61
C GLY A 97 -4.64 -8.93 -12.38
N ALA A 98 -4.76 -9.75 -13.41
CA ALA A 98 -5.97 -9.87 -14.21
C ALA A 98 -7.20 -10.18 -13.34
N GLY A 99 -8.26 -9.39 -13.47
CA GLY A 99 -9.50 -9.54 -12.72
C GLY A 99 -9.44 -9.20 -11.23
N LYS A 100 -8.29 -8.72 -10.74
CA LYS A 100 -8.11 -8.25 -9.37
C LYS A 100 -8.45 -6.76 -9.24
N LEU A 101 -8.19 -6.18 -8.08
CA LEU A 101 -8.46 -4.78 -7.79
C LEU A 101 -7.78 -3.84 -8.81
N ILE A 102 -6.51 -4.10 -9.12
CA ILE A 102 -5.75 -3.38 -10.13
C ILE A 102 -5.20 -4.38 -11.14
N ASP A 103 -5.64 -4.26 -12.38
CA ASP A 103 -5.25 -5.14 -13.48
C ASP A 103 -3.86 -4.77 -14.00
N SER A 104 -2.84 -5.57 -13.67
CA SER A 104 -1.46 -5.34 -14.13
C SER A 104 -1.21 -5.71 -15.60
N GLU A 105 -2.19 -6.27 -16.31
CA GLU A 105 -2.10 -6.40 -17.77
C GLU A 105 -2.38 -5.06 -18.47
N LYS A 106 -3.11 -4.15 -17.83
CA LYS A 106 -3.45 -2.81 -18.32
C LYS A 106 -2.58 -1.71 -17.72
N TYR A 107 -2.27 -1.84 -16.44
CA TYR A 107 -1.61 -0.79 -15.66
C TYR A 107 -0.21 -1.21 -15.19
N PHE A 108 0.69 -0.23 -15.19
CA PHE A 108 1.96 -0.34 -14.49
C PHE A 108 1.75 0.06 -13.03
N VAL A 109 1.72 -0.92 -12.14
CA VAL A 109 1.44 -0.70 -10.72
C VAL A 109 2.75 -0.50 -9.96
N VAL A 110 2.88 0.61 -9.27
CA VAL A 110 3.93 0.87 -8.30
C VAL A 110 3.35 0.66 -6.90
N ALA A 111 3.57 -0.53 -6.35
CA ALA A 111 3.24 -0.85 -4.96
C ALA A 111 4.33 -0.31 -4.05
N ILE A 112 3.98 0.45 -3.00
CA ILE A 112 4.96 1.16 -2.16
C ILE A 112 4.77 0.77 -0.70
N ASP A 113 5.86 0.35 -0.07
CA ASP A 113 5.92 0.09 1.37
C ASP A 113 5.92 1.41 2.15
N ALA A 114 4.93 1.61 3.01
CA ALA A 114 4.86 2.78 3.87
C ALA A 114 6.01 2.81 4.89
N LEU A 115 6.36 3.99 5.39
CA LEU A 115 7.30 4.14 6.49
C LEU A 115 6.84 3.35 7.72
N ALA A 116 7.79 2.85 8.49
CA ALA A 116 7.55 2.05 9.69
C ALA A 116 6.73 0.77 9.44
N ASN A 117 6.81 0.14 8.25
CA ASN A 117 6.20 -1.16 8.00
C ASN A 117 7.19 -2.35 8.13
N GLY A 118 8.43 -2.10 8.58
CA GLY A 118 9.49 -3.08 8.68
C GLY A 118 10.27 -3.34 7.38
N VAL A 119 9.80 -2.82 6.23
CA VAL A 119 10.47 -2.90 4.91
C VAL A 119 11.08 -1.56 4.54
N SER A 120 10.30 -0.51 4.43
CA SER A 120 10.79 0.88 4.36
C SER A 120 11.47 1.27 5.68
N SER A 121 12.12 2.42 5.72
CA SER A 121 12.75 2.93 6.95
C SER A 121 11.78 2.88 8.12
N SER A 122 12.19 2.21 9.18
CA SER A 122 11.35 1.81 10.32
C SER A 122 12.16 1.84 11.61
N PRO A 123 11.52 2.03 12.77
CA PRO A 123 12.13 1.79 14.08
C PRO A 123 12.89 0.47 14.18
N SER A 124 12.32 -0.61 13.63
CA SER A 124 12.86 -1.96 13.71
C SER A 124 14.09 -2.19 12.83
N ASN A 125 14.26 -1.44 11.74
CA ASN A 125 15.33 -1.68 10.76
C ASN A 125 16.34 -0.51 10.60
N SER A 126 16.09 0.64 11.19
CA SER A 126 17.01 1.78 11.12
C SER A 126 18.27 1.52 11.94
N ARG A 127 19.43 1.66 11.31
CA ARG A 127 20.74 1.51 11.98
C ARG A 127 21.15 2.77 12.73
N LEU A 128 20.82 3.95 12.19
CA LEU A 128 21.25 5.25 12.72
C LEU A 128 20.27 5.79 13.76
N GLN A 129 19.00 5.40 13.69
CA GLN A 129 17.93 5.85 14.56
C GLN A 129 17.03 4.65 14.92
N PRO A 130 17.58 3.63 15.62
CA PRO A 130 16.83 2.42 15.92
C PRO A 130 15.75 2.67 16.97
N ARG A 131 14.70 1.84 16.93
CA ARG A 131 13.64 1.80 17.94
C ARG A 131 12.95 3.17 18.08
N MET A 132 12.67 3.64 19.29
CA MET A 132 11.97 4.91 19.54
C MET A 132 12.83 6.16 19.30
N SER A 133 14.14 6.03 18.98
CA SER A 133 14.94 7.13 18.43
C SER A 133 14.60 7.42 16.94
N PHE A 134 13.87 6.52 16.26
CA PHE A 134 13.31 6.80 14.95
C PHE A 134 12.31 7.96 15.04
N PRO A 135 12.42 9.00 14.19
CA PRO A 135 11.58 10.18 14.29
C PRO A 135 10.09 9.84 14.17
N GLN A 136 9.25 10.59 14.85
CA GLN A 136 7.82 10.59 14.59
C GLN A 136 7.56 11.30 13.26
N PHE A 137 6.80 10.67 12.39
CA PHE A 137 6.37 11.20 11.11
C PHE A 137 4.84 11.19 11.03
N ASN A 138 4.27 11.77 9.99
CA ASN A 138 2.84 11.73 9.68
C ASN A 138 2.63 11.20 8.26
N LEU A 139 1.36 10.96 7.85
CA LEU A 139 1.07 10.43 6.52
C LEU A 139 1.39 11.44 5.39
N ARG A 140 1.51 12.73 5.68
CA ARG A 140 2.04 13.69 4.70
C ARG A 140 3.51 13.42 4.41
N ASP A 141 4.32 13.16 5.43
CA ASP A 141 5.73 12.81 5.27
C ASP A 141 5.89 11.50 4.48
N ASP A 142 5.01 10.52 4.74
CA ASP A 142 5.01 9.25 4.01
C ASP A 142 4.71 9.47 2.51
N VAL A 143 3.68 10.26 2.20
CA VAL A 143 3.36 10.66 0.81
C VAL A 143 4.49 11.42 0.15
N GLU A 144 5.22 12.28 0.88
CA GLU A 144 6.41 12.96 0.35
C GLU A 144 7.52 11.97 -0.06
N THR A 145 7.77 10.92 0.75
CA THR A 145 8.77 9.90 0.39
C THR A 145 8.36 9.15 -0.89
N GLN A 146 7.06 8.87 -1.04
CA GLN A 146 6.51 8.22 -2.23
C GLN A 146 6.60 9.14 -3.45
N HIS A 147 6.32 10.42 -3.29
CA HIS A 147 6.46 11.41 -4.37
C HIS A 147 7.91 11.52 -4.83
N GLU A 148 8.89 11.50 -3.92
CA GLU A 148 10.30 11.47 -4.27
C GLU A 148 10.71 10.17 -4.99
N LEU A 149 10.23 9.01 -4.55
CA LEU A 149 10.41 7.75 -5.24
C LEU A 149 9.91 7.84 -6.69
N LEU A 150 8.68 8.32 -6.89
CA LEU A 150 8.07 8.40 -8.22
C LEU A 150 8.83 9.38 -9.12
N THR A 151 9.09 10.59 -8.65
CA THR A 151 9.65 11.68 -9.47
C THR A 151 11.16 11.56 -9.65
N LYS A 152 11.92 11.32 -8.57
CA LYS A 152 13.37 11.32 -8.60
C LYS A 152 13.97 9.99 -9.06
N ILE A 153 13.35 8.85 -8.72
CA ILE A 153 13.88 7.51 -9.00
C ILE A 153 13.21 6.91 -10.25
N LEU A 154 11.88 6.82 -10.26
CA LEU A 154 11.14 6.21 -11.37
C LEU A 154 10.88 7.16 -12.54
N LYS A 155 11.16 8.47 -12.36
CA LYS A 155 10.95 9.52 -13.37
C LYS A 155 9.52 9.57 -13.88
N LEU A 156 8.56 9.39 -12.95
CA LEU A 156 7.12 9.56 -13.17
C LEU A 156 6.72 10.90 -12.58
N ASN A 157 6.29 11.83 -13.44
CA ASN A 157 5.87 13.18 -13.02
C ASN A 157 4.33 13.31 -12.98
N HIS A 158 3.64 12.26 -13.40
CA HIS A 158 2.19 12.13 -13.36
C HIS A 158 1.82 10.66 -13.34
N VAL A 159 0.68 10.31 -12.73
CA VAL A 159 0.17 8.93 -12.69
C VAL A 159 -1.31 8.88 -13.07
N LYS A 160 -1.73 7.74 -13.61
CA LYS A 160 -3.14 7.46 -13.92
C LYS A 160 -4.01 7.51 -12.68
N ALA A 161 -3.55 6.88 -11.60
CA ALA A 161 -4.32 6.85 -10.37
C ALA A 161 -3.45 6.61 -9.13
N VAL A 162 -3.97 7.04 -7.97
CA VAL A 162 -3.56 6.57 -6.65
C VAL A 162 -4.71 5.76 -6.07
N VAL A 163 -4.47 4.48 -5.79
CA VAL A 163 -5.44 3.54 -5.19
C VAL A 163 -4.90 3.11 -3.85
N GLY A 164 -5.70 3.08 -2.81
CA GLY A 164 -5.22 2.65 -1.50
C GLY A 164 -6.33 2.08 -0.62
N ILE A 165 -5.99 1.10 0.22
CA ILE A 165 -6.88 0.45 1.17
C ILE A 165 -6.46 0.84 2.59
N SER A 166 -7.41 1.19 3.48
CA SER A 166 -7.16 1.50 4.89
C SER A 166 -6.17 2.67 5.04
N MET A 167 -5.04 2.50 5.72
CA MET A 167 -3.98 3.52 5.76
C MET A 167 -3.50 3.90 4.34
N GLY A 168 -3.50 2.97 3.36
CA GLY A 168 -3.28 3.30 1.96
C GLY A 168 -4.35 4.22 1.38
N GLY A 169 -5.61 4.05 1.79
CA GLY A 169 -6.72 4.95 1.46
C GLY A 169 -6.55 6.33 2.11
N MET A 170 -6.07 6.40 3.34
CA MET A 170 -5.70 7.65 4.01
C MET A 170 -4.58 8.38 3.22
N GLN A 171 -3.58 7.63 2.75
CA GLN A 171 -2.52 8.16 1.91
C GLN A 171 -3.09 8.66 0.56
N ALA A 172 -4.08 7.98 -0.03
CA ALA A 172 -4.74 8.45 -1.26
C ALA A 172 -5.47 9.80 -1.04
N PHE A 173 -6.14 9.99 0.10
CA PHE A 173 -6.69 11.30 0.49
C PHE A 173 -5.58 12.36 0.63
N GLN A 174 -4.48 12.02 1.26
CA GLN A 174 -3.35 12.93 1.40
C GLN A 174 -2.71 13.28 0.05
N TRP A 175 -2.58 12.29 -0.85
CA TRP A 175 -2.06 12.48 -2.19
C TRP A 175 -2.87 13.48 -2.99
N MET A 176 -4.21 13.32 -3.08
CA MET A 176 -5.07 14.16 -3.92
C MET A 176 -5.11 15.61 -3.46
N VAL A 177 -4.88 15.87 -2.17
CA VAL A 177 -4.85 17.22 -1.61
C VAL A 177 -3.44 17.85 -1.70
N ALA A 178 -2.42 17.03 -1.50
CA ALA A 178 -1.03 17.50 -1.48
C ALA A 178 -0.44 17.75 -2.87
N TYR A 179 -0.84 16.92 -3.84
CA TYR A 179 -0.34 16.92 -5.21
C TYR A 179 -1.49 16.85 -6.22
N PRO A 180 -2.37 17.88 -6.26
CA PRO A 180 -3.61 17.82 -7.02
C PRO A 180 -3.42 17.65 -8.54
N ASP A 181 -2.26 18.05 -9.08
CA ASP A 181 -1.95 17.95 -10.52
C ASP A 181 -1.19 16.66 -10.87
N PHE A 182 -0.91 15.79 -9.88
CA PHE A 182 -0.03 14.63 -10.08
C PHE A 182 -0.77 13.38 -10.57
N MET A 183 -2.10 13.35 -10.50
CA MET A 183 -2.90 12.18 -10.86
C MET A 183 -4.21 12.54 -11.57
N ASP A 184 -4.67 11.65 -12.48
CA ASP A 184 -5.99 11.76 -13.07
C ASP A 184 -7.09 11.33 -12.09
N LYS A 185 -6.84 10.26 -11.31
CA LYS A 185 -7.85 9.60 -10.48
C LYS A 185 -7.32 9.28 -9.08
N ALA A 186 -8.21 9.28 -8.08
CA ALA A 186 -7.91 8.81 -6.74
C ALA A 186 -9.00 7.87 -6.23
N ILE A 187 -8.60 6.73 -5.65
CA ILE A 187 -9.52 5.69 -5.17
C ILE A 187 -9.16 5.32 -3.74
N PRO A 188 -9.55 6.12 -2.73
CA PRO A 188 -9.44 5.71 -1.34
C PRO A 188 -10.51 4.67 -0.99
N ILE A 189 -10.08 3.55 -0.44
CA ILE A 189 -10.91 2.41 -0.04
C ILE A 189 -10.78 2.24 1.46
N VAL A 190 -11.87 2.29 2.20
CA VAL A 190 -11.97 2.21 3.68
C VAL A 190 -10.88 3.04 4.38
N GLY A 191 -10.66 4.24 3.87
CA GLY A 191 -9.73 5.25 4.40
C GLY A 191 -10.49 6.51 4.85
N SER A 192 -9.76 7.44 5.47
CA SER A 192 -10.33 8.70 5.96
C SER A 192 -9.42 9.89 5.64
N PRO A 193 -9.95 11.07 5.29
CA PRO A 193 -9.17 12.30 5.15
C PRO A 193 -8.70 12.87 6.51
N ARG A 194 -9.39 12.49 7.57
CA ARG A 194 -9.11 12.80 8.99
C ARG A 194 -9.87 11.81 9.85
N LEU A 195 -9.23 11.26 10.86
CA LEU A 195 -9.88 10.33 11.78
C LEU A 195 -10.89 11.04 12.68
N ASP A 196 -12.03 10.40 12.93
CA ASP A 196 -12.98 10.83 13.93
C ASP A 196 -12.49 10.56 15.36
N THR A 197 -13.16 11.16 16.34
CA THR A 197 -12.80 11.01 17.78
C THR A 197 -12.82 9.56 18.24
N TYR A 198 -13.76 8.75 17.76
CA TYR A 198 -13.82 7.33 18.05
C TYR A 198 -12.58 6.60 17.52
N ASP A 199 -12.23 6.85 16.26
CA ASP A 199 -11.06 6.24 15.62
C ASP A 199 -9.76 6.65 16.35
N LEU A 200 -9.64 7.93 16.74
CA LEU A 200 -8.49 8.42 17.52
C LEU A 200 -8.37 7.69 18.87
N LEU A 201 -9.49 7.52 19.60
CA LEU A 201 -9.51 6.80 20.87
C LEU A 201 -9.07 5.34 20.69
N LEU A 202 -9.55 4.69 19.64
CA LEU A 202 -9.24 3.30 19.32
C LEU A 202 -7.75 3.12 19.01
N TRP A 203 -7.17 3.97 18.18
CA TRP A 203 -5.75 3.92 17.85
C TRP A 203 -4.87 4.28 19.05
N GLN A 204 -5.29 5.27 19.86
CA GLN A 204 -4.59 5.62 21.10
C GLN A 204 -4.61 4.44 22.10
N ALA A 205 -5.74 3.76 22.25
CA ALA A 205 -5.83 2.60 23.14
C ALA A 205 -4.86 1.47 22.74
N GLN A 206 -4.66 1.24 21.44
CA GLN A 206 -3.67 0.28 20.96
C GLN A 206 -2.23 0.72 21.29
N VAL A 207 -1.92 2.00 21.10
CA VAL A 207 -0.60 2.58 21.48
C VAL A 207 -0.38 2.44 22.99
N ASP A 208 -1.39 2.78 23.79
CA ASP A 208 -1.30 2.70 25.26
C ASP A 208 -1.14 1.24 25.73
N ALA A 209 -1.82 0.30 25.11
CA ALA A 209 -1.67 -1.12 25.42
C ALA A 209 -0.23 -1.62 25.20
N ILE A 210 0.43 -1.14 24.14
CA ILE A 210 1.84 -1.46 23.88
C ILE A 210 2.76 -0.75 24.89
N MET A 211 2.57 0.56 25.09
CA MET A 211 3.49 1.38 25.89
C MET A 211 3.40 1.08 27.40
N ASN A 212 2.25 0.57 27.86
CA ASN A 212 2.07 0.14 29.26
C ASN A 212 2.45 -1.33 29.50
N ASP A 213 2.83 -2.08 28.46
CA ASP A 213 3.39 -3.41 28.64
C ASP A 213 4.77 -3.31 29.28
N ARG A 214 4.99 -4.06 30.38
CA ARG A 214 6.27 -4.08 31.10
C ARG A 214 7.43 -4.44 30.20
N ASP A 215 7.22 -5.33 29.26
CA ASP A 215 8.27 -5.85 28.38
C ASP A 215 8.63 -4.88 27.26
N TRP A 216 7.78 -3.85 26.98
CA TRP A 216 8.09 -2.81 26.01
C TRP A 216 9.34 -1.99 26.37
N ASN A 217 9.57 -1.74 27.68
CA ASN A 217 10.78 -1.12 28.22
C ASN A 217 11.22 0.13 27.43
N ASN A 218 10.31 1.11 27.28
CA ASN A 218 10.54 2.33 26.50
C ASN A 218 11.05 2.07 25.07
N GLY A 219 10.55 1.01 24.44
CA GLY A 219 10.94 0.58 23.09
C GLY A 219 12.20 -0.27 23.03
N ASN A 220 12.80 -0.63 24.19
CA ASN A 220 14.06 -1.39 24.26
C ASN A 220 13.83 -2.88 24.60
N TYR A 221 12.77 -3.46 24.09
CA TYR A 221 12.44 -4.86 24.32
C TYR A 221 13.41 -5.85 23.62
N LYS A 222 13.47 -7.07 24.15
CA LYS A 222 14.19 -8.21 23.54
C LYS A 222 13.24 -9.08 22.70
N GLN A 223 12.01 -9.22 23.18
CA GLN A 223 10.92 -9.90 22.47
C GLN A 223 9.81 -8.89 22.26
N ASN A 224 9.14 -8.97 21.13
CA ASN A 224 8.06 -8.05 20.77
C ASN A 224 6.94 -8.11 21.83
N PRO A 225 6.63 -7.00 22.52
CA PRO A 225 5.67 -7.00 23.62
C PRO A 225 4.24 -7.02 23.12
N SER A 226 3.29 -7.29 24.02
CA SER A 226 1.85 -7.13 23.79
C SER A 226 1.29 -7.87 22.57
N ARG A 227 1.94 -8.94 22.11
CA ARG A 227 1.55 -9.67 20.89
C ARG A 227 0.11 -10.17 20.95
N VAL A 228 -0.27 -10.76 22.08
CA VAL A 228 -1.63 -11.27 22.28
C VAL A 228 -2.63 -10.13 22.24
N VAL A 229 -2.36 -9.03 22.96
CA VAL A 229 -3.24 -7.86 22.98
C VAL A 229 -3.35 -7.21 21.59
N GLN A 230 -2.27 -7.14 20.83
CA GLN A 230 -2.31 -6.64 19.45
C GLN A 230 -3.15 -7.54 18.53
N PHE A 231 -3.07 -8.86 18.72
CA PHE A 231 -3.91 -9.83 18.01
C PHE A 231 -5.39 -9.66 18.42
N GLU A 232 -5.68 -9.57 19.72
CA GLU A 232 -7.04 -9.37 20.24
C GLU A 232 -7.67 -8.08 19.70
N PHE A 233 -6.94 -6.97 19.67
CA PHE A 233 -7.42 -5.75 19.02
C PHE A 233 -7.74 -5.99 17.53
N GLY A 234 -6.90 -6.71 16.79
CA GLY A 234 -7.16 -7.06 15.40
C GLY A 234 -8.45 -7.87 15.26
N GLU A 235 -8.61 -8.94 16.02
CA GLU A 235 -9.80 -9.79 15.98
C GLU A 235 -11.09 -9.03 16.35
N LEU A 236 -11.03 -8.14 17.36
CA LEU A 236 -12.18 -7.36 17.81
C LEU A 236 -12.59 -6.24 16.84
N LEU A 237 -11.66 -5.71 16.06
CA LEU A 237 -11.86 -4.45 15.34
C LEU A 237 -12.01 -4.62 13.83
N LEU A 238 -11.33 -5.61 13.25
CA LEU A 238 -11.31 -5.77 11.79
C LEU A 238 -12.65 -6.23 11.21
N THR A 239 -13.45 -6.96 12.01
CA THR A 239 -14.79 -7.43 11.59
C THR A 239 -15.87 -7.06 12.60
N THR A 240 -17.14 -7.19 12.23
CA THR A 240 -18.24 -7.03 13.18
C THR A 240 -18.38 -8.23 14.11
N PRO A 241 -19.00 -8.08 15.29
CA PRO A 241 -19.28 -9.22 16.17
C PRO A 241 -20.10 -10.32 15.48
N ASP A 242 -21.08 -9.95 14.65
CA ASP A 242 -21.92 -10.92 13.92
C ASP A 242 -21.11 -11.75 12.95
N HIS A 243 -20.22 -11.10 12.18
CA HIS A 243 -19.30 -11.77 11.27
C HIS A 243 -18.34 -12.69 12.05
N TYR A 244 -17.71 -12.16 13.09
CA TYR A 244 -16.74 -12.92 13.88
C TYR A 244 -17.35 -14.18 14.51
N ASN A 245 -18.53 -14.06 15.13
CA ASN A 245 -19.24 -15.18 15.77
C ASN A 245 -19.69 -16.25 14.76
N ARG A 246 -19.90 -15.89 13.50
CA ARG A 246 -20.23 -16.84 12.44
C ARG A 246 -19.02 -17.60 11.93
N GLU A 247 -17.86 -16.91 11.83
CA GLU A 247 -16.64 -17.46 11.21
C GLU A 247 -15.70 -18.15 12.20
N VAL A 248 -15.83 -17.86 13.52
CA VAL A 248 -14.90 -18.36 14.53
C VAL A 248 -15.66 -19.08 15.64
N THR A 249 -15.44 -20.38 15.77
CA THR A 249 -16.01 -21.13 16.90
C THR A 249 -15.24 -20.85 18.20
N ARG A 250 -15.88 -21.22 19.32
CA ARG A 250 -15.28 -21.05 20.64
C ARG A 250 -13.93 -21.80 20.78
N GLU A 251 -13.84 -22.99 20.22
CA GLU A 251 -12.63 -23.80 20.22
C GLU A 251 -11.54 -23.17 19.35
N GLN A 252 -11.89 -22.70 18.15
CA GLN A 252 -10.97 -22.04 17.24
C GLN A 252 -10.39 -20.75 17.85
N LEU A 253 -11.16 -20.00 18.65
CA LEU A 253 -10.64 -18.80 19.32
C LEU A 253 -9.46 -19.16 20.23
N PHE A 254 -9.62 -20.15 21.10
CA PHE A 254 -8.55 -20.54 22.03
C PHE A 254 -7.33 -21.12 21.31
N ASP A 255 -7.52 -21.81 20.19
CA ASP A 255 -6.42 -22.29 19.35
C ASP A 255 -5.66 -21.13 18.67
N ARG A 256 -6.38 -20.12 18.17
CA ARG A 256 -5.78 -18.90 17.62
C ARG A 256 -4.95 -18.15 18.66
N LEU A 257 -5.49 -17.92 19.85
CA LEU A 257 -4.78 -17.26 20.95
C LEU A 257 -3.50 -18.01 21.33
N ARG A 258 -3.56 -19.36 21.46
CA ARG A 258 -2.36 -20.18 21.76
C ARG A 258 -1.30 -20.07 20.65
N LYS A 259 -1.72 -20.08 19.38
CA LYS A 259 -0.82 -19.96 18.23
C LYS A 259 -0.16 -18.59 18.20
N GLU A 260 -0.87 -17.53 18.54
CA GLU A 260 -0.34 -16.17 18.54
C GLU A 260 0.77 -15.96 19.58
N LEU A 261 0.73 -16.69 20.70
CA LEU A 261 1.80 -16.67 21.70
C LEU A 261 3.17 -17.09 21.13
N SER A 262 3.20 -17.90 20.06
CA SER A 262 4.41 -18.35 19.38
C SER A 262 4.81 -17.51 18.15
N ASN A 263 3.94 -16.59 17.72
CA ASN A 263 4.17 -15.73 16.55
C ASN A 263 5.05 -14.54 16.92
N ALA A 264 5.95 -14.11 16.00
CA ALA A 264 6.78 -12.92 16.20
C ALA A 264 5.96 -11.63 16.19
N GLY A 265 4.83 -11.63 15.48
CA GLY A 265 3.96 -10.44 15.29
C GLY A 265 4.62 -9.32 14.50
N PHE A 266 3.90 -8.22 14.34
CA PHE A 266 4.42 -6.99 13.78
C PHE A 266 5.18 -6.21 14.89
N ASP A 267 6.29 -5.56 14.55
CA ASP A 267 7.13 -4.84 15.52
C ASP A 267 6.34 -3.75 16.27
N ALA A 268 6.42 -3.73 17.58
CA ALA A 268 5.63 -2.84 18.41
C ALA A 268 5.97 -1.36 18.21
N ASN A 269 7.25 -1.02 18.03
CA ASN A 269 7.67 0.36 17.78
C ASN A 269 7.26 0.84 16.39
N ASP A 270 7.30 -0.06 15.39
CA ASP A 270 6.80 0.22 14.04
C ASP A 270 5.29 0.51 14.10
N LYS A 271 4.53 -0.32 14.83
CA LYS A 271 3.08 -0.13 15.03
C LYS A 271 2.76 1.20 15.71
N ILE A 272 3.50 1.57 16.76
CA ILE A 272 3.33 2.87 17.42
C ILE A 272 3.54 4.01 16.42
N ARG A 273 4.61 3.99 15.62
CA ARG A 273 4.90 5.06 14.66
C ARG A 273 3.85 5.16 13.56
N GLN A 274 3.36 4.04 13.01
CA GLN A 274 2.26 4.06 12.04
C GLN A 274 0.94 4.54 12.65
N ALA A 275 0.59 4.09 13.86
CA ALA A 275 -0.59 4.58 14.56
C ALA A 275 -0.53 6.08 14.80
N GLN A 276 0.62 6.60 15.26
CA GLN A 276 0.85 8.04 15.43
C GLN A 276 0.72 8.80 14.10
N ALA A 277 1.22 8.25 13.00
CA ALA A 277 1.12 8.87 11.67
C ALA A 277 -0.33 8.94 11.19
N MET A 278 -1.13 7.89 11.42
CA MET A 278 -2.56 7.88 11.07
C MET A 278 -3.36 8.86 11.95
N MET A 279 -3.12 8.89 13.27
CA MET A 279 -3.79 9.82 14.18
C MET A 279 -3.47 11.28 13.88
N ALA A 280 -2.28 11.57 13.34
CA ALA A 280 -1.86 12.92 12.96
C ALA A 280 -2.42 13.36 11.59
N LEU A 281 -3.08 12.47 10.84
CA LEU A 281 -3.62 12.81 9.53
C LEU A 281 -4.80 13.79 9.66
N ASP A 282 -4.63 14.95 9.04
CA ASP A 282 -5.70 15.90 8.73
C ASP A 282 -5.35 16.61 7.43
N VAL A 283 -6.01 16.24 6.32
CA VAL A 283 -5.77 16.83 5.01
C VAL A 283 -6.17 18.31 4.94
N SER A 284 -6.95 18.80 5.90
CA SER A 284 -7.37 20.20 5.99
C SER A 284 -6.35 21.11 6.69
N GLN A 285 -5.33 20.57 7.32
CA GLN A 285 -4.34 21.33 8.09
C GLN A 285 -3.65 22.45 7.28
N PRO A 286 -3.20 22.22 6.02
CA PRO A 286 -2.63 23.31 5.20
C PRO A 286 -3.63 24.40 4.84
N PHE A 287 -4.92 24.17 5.07
CA PHE A 287 -6.04 25.07 4.76
C PHE A 287 -6.65 25.68 6.03
N ASN A 288 -5.87 25.78 7.10
CA ASN A 288 -6.30 26.26 8.43
C ASN A 288 -7.50 25.47 8.99
N GLY A 289 -7.49 24.15 8.83
CA GLY A 289 -8.52 23.25 9.34
C GLY A 289 -9.83 23.23 8.56
N SER A 290 -9.92 23.91 7.40
CA SER A 290 -11.15 23.90 6.58
C SER A 290 -11.14 22.73 5.59
N MET A 291 -12.01 21.76 5.83
CA MET A 291 -12.18 20.60 4.95
C MET A 291 -12.77 21.01 3.59
N GLU A 292 -13.61 22.04 3.54
CA GLU A 292 -14.15 22.60 2.30
C GLU A 292 -13.05 23.23 1.42
N ARG A 293 -12.04 23.88 2.03
CA ARG A 293 -10.90 24.41 1.28
C ARG A 293 -9.97 23.31 0.79
N ALA A 294 -9.74 22.30 1.62
CA ALA A 294 -9.00 21.11 1.21
C ALA A 294 -9.69 20.38 0.04
N ALA A 295 -11.01 20.21 0.13
CA ALA A 295 -11.83 19.63 -0.93
C ALA A 295 -11.73 20.41 -2.25
N ARG A 296 -11.73 21.74 -2.21
CA ARG A 296 -11.57 22.59 -3.42
C ARG A 296 -10.19 22.49 -4.07
N ALA A 297 -9.18 22.02 -3.37
CA ALA A 297 -7.86 21.80 -3.95
C ALA A 297 -7.78 20.54 -4.82
N VAL A 298 -8.69 19.59 -4.64
CA VAL A 298 -8.71 18.32 -5.39
C VAL A 298 -9.05 18.57 -6.85
N LYS A 299 -8.23 18.04 -7.77
CA LYS A 299 -8.45 18.13 -9.23
C LYS A 299 -8.74 16.77 -9.85
N ALA A 300 -8.24 15.70 -9.23
CA ALA A 300 -8.47 14.33 -9.69
C ALA A 300 -9.95 13.96 -9.68
N ALA A 301 -10.36 13.07 -10.59
CA ALA A 301 -11.61 12.35 -10.44
C ALA A 301 -11.50 11.39 -9.25
N VAL A 302 -12.50 11.38 -8.36
CA VAL A 302 -12.42 10.61 -7.11
C VAL A 302 -13.54 9.58 -7.01
N PHE A 303 -13.18 8.36 -6.64
CA PHE A 303 -14.10 7.28 -6.30
C PHE A 303 -13.82 6.76 -4.91
N ILE A 304 -14.70 7.00 -3.96
CA ILE A 304 -14.53 6.64 -2.55
C ILE A 304 -15.32 5.37 -2.25
N VAL A 305 -14.62 4.35 -1.73
CA VAL A 305 -15.25 3.11 -1.27
C VAL A 305 -15.20 3.09 0.24
N VAL A 306 -16.35 2.91 0.88
CA VAL A 306 -16.49 2.80 2.34
C VAL A 306 -17.19 1.52 2.73
N ALA A 307 -16.92 1.00 3.92
CA ALA A 307 -17.69 -0.07 4.53
C ALA A 307 -18.64 0.51 5.58
N GLN A 308 -19.93 0.20 5.47
CA GLN A 308 -20.98 0.79 6.32
C GLN A 308 -20.77 0.47 7.80
N ARG A 309 -20.25 -0.73 8.09
CA ARG A 309 -20.07 -1.24 9.45
C ARG A 309 -18.60 -1.22 9.89
N ASP A 310 -17.78 -0.37 9.23
CA ASP A 310 -16.39 -0.18 9.64
C ASP A 310 -16.33 0.63 10.95
N HIS A 311 -15.61 0.11 11.93
CA HIS A 311 -15.36 0.76 13.21
C HIS A 311 -13.86 0.82 13.55
N VAL A 312 -12.99 0.59 12.55
CA VAL A 312 -11.55 0.87 12.60
C VAL A 312 -11.24 2.22 11.95
N VAL A 313 -11.89 2.48 10.81
CA VAL A 313 -11.88 3.75 10.10
C VAL A 313 -13.33 4.07 9.75
N THR A 314 -13.99 4.82 10.62
CA THR A 314 -15.42 5.11 10.48
C THR A 314 -15.71 5.82 9.16
N PRO A 315 -16.80 5.47 8.45
CA PRO A 315 -17.04 5.94 7.08
C PRO A 315 -17.48 7.42 6.99
N ALA A 316 -17.93 8.02 8.08
CA ALA A 316 -18.55 9.34 8.07
C ALA A 316 -17.64 10.44 7.51
N PRO A 317 -16.35 10.59 7.92
CA PRO A 317 -15.48 11.63 7.38
C PRO A 317 -15.20 11.48 5.87
N ALA A 318 -15.07 10.22 5.39
CA ALA A 318 -14.86 9.95 3.98
C ALA A 318 -16.10 10.29 3.14
N LEU A 319 -17.30 9.98 3.64
CA LEU A 319 -18.57 10.32 2.98
C LEU A 319 -18.83 11.84 2.98
N GLU A 320 -18.48 12.54 4.06
CA GLU A 320 -18.56 13.99 4.11
C GLU A 320 -17.63 14.62 3.06
N PHE A 321 -16.39 14.17 2.98
CA PHE A 321 -15.43 14.62 1.98
C PHE A 321 -15.93 14.33 0.55
N ALA A 322 -16.49 13.12 0.31
CA ALA A 322 -17.09 12.75 -0.96
C ALA A 322 -18.20 13.76 -1.40
N ARG A 323 -19.05 14.16 -0.46
CA ARG A 323 -20.10 15.17 -0.71
C ARG A 323 -19.52 16.52 -1.09
N LEU A 324 -18.44 16.95 -0.44
CA LEU A 324 -17.80 18.24 -0.71
C LEU A 324 -17.17 18.33 -2.12
N ILE A 325 -16.67 17.19 -2.65
CA ILE A 325 -16.05 17.14 -3.99
C ILE A 325 -16.93 16.50 -5.05
N HIS A 326 -18.20 16.18 -4.72
CA HIS A 326 -19.14 15.46 -5.60
C HIS A 326 -18.54 14.14 -6.15
N ALA A 327 -17.81 13.38 -5.31
CA ALA A 327 -17.18 12.15 -5.71
C ALA A 327 -18.21 11.03 -5.93
N ARG A 328 -17.90 10.10 -6.84
CA ARG A 328 -18.57 8.80 -6.90
C ARG A 328 -18.28 8.05 -5.60
N THR A 329 -19.28 7.35 -5.06
CA THR A 329 -19.14 6.53 -3.85
C THR A 329 -19.66 5.11 -4.06
N LEU A 330 -19.05 4.15 -3.35
CA LEU A 330 -19.56 2.79 -3.20
C LEU A 330 -19.60 2.45 -1.71
N VAL A 331 -20.77 2.08 -1.22
CA VAL A 331 -20.95 1.59 0.16
C VAL A 331 -20.99 0.05 0.12
N LEU A 332 -20.07 -0.58 0.85
CA LEU A 332 -20.07 -2.01 1.13
C LEU A 332 -20.92 -2.23 2.37
N GLU A 333 -22.03 -2.95 2.22
CA GLU A 333 -23.10 -3.03 3.24
C GLU A 333 -23.04 -4.31 4.09
N GLY A 334 -22.13 -5.23 3.73
CA GLY A 334 -21.94 -6.49 4.43
C GLY A 334 -21.48 -6.31 5.88
N ASP A 335 -21.40 -7.41 6.59
CA ASP A 335 -21.05 -7.44 8.00
C ASP A 335 -19.55 -7.67 8.28
N CYS A 336 -18.73 -7.66 7.24
CA CYS A 336 -17.26 -7.85 7.37
C CYS A 336 -16.52 -6.68 8.05
N GLY A 337 -17.20 -5.56 8.36
CA GLY A 337 -16.56 -4.41 8.99
C GLY A 337 -15.44 -3.82 8.11
N HIS A 338 -14.27 -3.60 8.71
CA HIS A 338 -13.10 -3.06 7.98
C HIS A 338 -12.59 -3.97 6.86
N LEU A 339 -12.83 -5.29 6.97
CA LEU A 339 -12.44 -6.27 5.95
C LEU A 339 -13.44 -6.38 4.79
N ALA A 340 -14.49 -5.54 4.73
CA ALA A 340 -15.48 -5.57 3.66
C ALA A 340 -14.88 -5.53 2.23
N PRO A 341 -13.76 -4.81 1.95
CA PRO A 341 -13.10 -4.89 0.64
C PRO A 341 -12.69 -6.32 0.23
N SER A 342 -12.31 -7.16 1.19
CA SER A 342 -11.96 -8.56 0.94
C SER A 342 -13.18 -9.47 0.85
N CYS A 343 -14.27 -9.17 1.53
CA CYS A 343 -15.50 -9.96 1.54
C CYS A 343 -16.40 -9.65 0.34
N GLU A 344 -16.46 -8.39 -0.06
CA GLU A 344 -17.32 -7.89 -1.15
C GLU A 344 -16.51 -7.52 -2.41
N TRP A 345 -15.38 -8.20 -2.64
CA TRP A 345 -14.51 -7.93 -3.78
C TRP A 345 -15.24 -8.07 -5.13
N GLN A 346 -16.23 -8.99 -5.23
CA GLN A 346 -17.04 -9.19 -6.43
C GLN A 346 -17.87 -7.94 -6.79
N LYS A 347 -18.26 -7.13 -5.79
CA LYS A 347 -18.96 -5.85 -5.98
C LYS A 347 -17.95 -4.72 -6.23
N MET A 348 -16.86 -4.71 -5.48
CA MET A 348 -15.88 -3.63 -5.47
C MET A 348 -14.98 -3.63 -6.70
N ASN A 349 -14.33 -4.78 -7.02
CA ASN A 349 -13.31 -4.81 -8.08
C ASN A 349 -13.84 -4.37 -9.45
N PRO A 350 -15.02 -4.81 -9.93
CA PRO A 350 -15.56 -4.32 -11.18
C PRO A 350 -15.86 -2.81 -11.18
N ALA A 351 -16.33 -2.26 -10.05
CA ALA A 351 -16.62 -0.84 -9.93
C ALA A 351 -15.34 0.02 -9.95
N VAL A 352 -14.25 -0.49 -9.33
CA VAL A 352 -12.93 0.14 -9.39
C VAL A 352 -12.35 0.04 -10.81
N ALA A 353 -12.44 -1.11 -11.46
CA ALA A 353 -11.97 -1.30 -12.83
C ALA A 353 -12.71 -0.39 -13.82
N ASP A 354 -14.04 -0.26 -13.70
CA ASP A 354 -14.85 0.66 -14.49
C ASP A 354 -14.41 2.11 -14.30
N PHE A 355 -14.14 2.51 -13.06
CA PHE A 355 -13.68 3.87 -12.77
C PHE A 355 -12.25 4.13 -13.25
N LEU A 356 -11.35 3.14 -13.20
CA LEU A 356 -9.96 3.27 -13.67
C LEU A 356 -9.85 3.41 -15.19
N ASN A 357 -10.72 2.74 -15.96
CA ASN A 357 -10.77 2.88 -17.41
C ASN A 357 -11.20 4.30 -17.82
#